data_346948687ca769ee070f07298ef29816
#
_entry.id   346948687ca769ee070f07298ef29816
#
_cell.length_a   1.000
_cell.length_b   1.000
_cell.length_c   1.000
_cell.angle_alpha   90.00
_cell.angle_beta   90.00
_cell.angle_gamma   90.00
#
_symmetry.space_group_name_H-M   'P 1'
#
loop_
_entity.id
_entity.type
_entity.pdbx_description
1 polymer ?
#
loop_
_entity_poly.entity_id
_entity_poly.type
_entity_poly.pdbx_seq_one_letter_code
_entity_poly.pdbx_strand_id
1 'polypeptide(L)'
;MKTGFEKTRKPWRGAAGGLLIRVAVVAGLASLSLPVSADSWMDSLNPMNWFSGEKYKTEIVPDVPADDLYNQALARLQTKDYDGAAKKFAELEKQYPYSQWQRKGILMTTFSQYQNASYDDAIASAKRYIGLFPTSPDVPYAYYLEGMSYYNQIPDINRDQDRAAKAVEIFTVITEKFPKSEYVEDARYKLQVARDQLAGKEMLVGRYYLNQHNYAAAINRFREVLFKYQTTRHAEEALLRLTEAYLALGIPGEAQTAAAVLGHNFPESVWYKDAYALLQGGGLEPHEDQGSWISKAFHKMGFG
;
A
#
# COMPACT_ATOMS: atom_id res chain seq x y z
N MET A 1 -17.95 49.53 19.21
CA MET A 1 -18.87 48.71 20.02
C MET A 1 -18.11 47.45 20.46
N LYS A 2 -17.88 47.37 21.76
CA LYS A 2 -17.18 46.27 22.47
C LYS A 2 -18.14 45.13 22.75
N THR A 3 -17.68 43.85 22.64
CA THR A 3 -18.03 42.69 23.47
C THR A 3 -17.11 41.54 22.97
N GLY A 4 -16.14 40.97 23.62
CA GLY A 4 -15.92 40.71 25.02
C GLY A 4 -16.44 39.28 25.32
N PHE A 5 -15.66 38.17 24.99
CA PHE A 5 -15.96 36.83 25.49
C PHE A 5 -14.77 36.30 26.30
N GLU A 6 -15.03 36.21 27.56
CA GLU A 6 -14.11 35.90 28.66
C GLU A 6 -13.99 34.39 28.83
N LYS A 7 -12.73 33.90 28.89
CA LYS A 7 -12.41 32.52 29.21
C LYS A 7 -12.44 32.33 30.73
N THR A 8 -13.34 31.56 31.28
CA THR A 8 -13.28 31.08 32.66
C THR A 8 -12.64 29.70 32.73
N ARG A 9 -11.41 29.66 33.25
CA ARG A 9 -10.75 28.44 33.72
C ARG A 9 -11.21 28.20 35.19
N LYS A 10 -11.71 27.00 35.48
CA LYS A 10 -11.88 26.55 36.88
C LYS A 10 -10.68 25.69 37.30
N PRO A 11 -10.14 25.92 38.49
CA PRO A 11 -9.06 25.10 39.04
C PRO A 11 -9.60 23.87 39.79
N TRP A 12 -8.92 22.77 39.63
CA TRP A 12 -9.15 21.54 40.37
C TRP A 12 -8.48 21.67 41.75
N ARG A 13 -9.26 21.62 42.82
CA ARG A 13 -8.76 21.53 44.21
C ARG A 13 -9.01 20.11 44.71
N GLY A 14 -7.93 19.46 45.15
CA GLY A 14 -8.01 18.21 45.88
C GLY A 14 -8.50 18.43 47.32
N ALA A 15 -9.19 17.45 47.82
CA ALA A 15 -9.45 17.32 49.26
C ALA A 15 -9.23 15.86 49.67
N ALA A 16 -8.19 15.67 50.44
CA ALA A 16 -7.99 14.46 51.24
C ALA A 16 -8.95 14.48 52.41
N GLY A 17 -9.70 13.41 52.60
CA GLY A 17 -10.56 13.22 53.72
C GLY A 17 -10.49 11.76 54.18
N GLY A 18 -9.66 11.51 55.19
CA GLY A 18 -9.59 10.21 55.84
C GLY A 18 -10.84 9.96 56.70
N LEU A 19 -11.45 8.80 56.54
CA LEU A 19 -12.52 8.34 57.41
C LEU A 19 -12.04 7.09 58.18
N LEU A 20 -11.73 7.31 59.47
CA LEU A 20 -11.52 6.25 60.46
C LEU A 20 -12.87 5.63 60.82
N ILE A 21 -13.10 4.39 60.43
CA ILE A 21 -14.23 3.60 60.88
C ILE A 21 -13.78 2.75 62.08
N ARG A 22 -14.30 3.08 63.26
CA ARG A 22 -14.17 2.28 64.46
C ARG A 22 -15.03 1.03 64.36
N VAL A 23 -14.42 -0.14 64.46
CA VAL A 23 -15.09 -1.43 64.53
C VAL A 23 -15.60 -1.62 66.00
N ALA A 24 -16.88 -1.67 66.19
CA ALA A 24 -17.48 -2.12 67.39
C ALA A 24 -17.72 -3.64 67.33
N VAL A 25 -17.09 -4.39 68.23
CA VAL A 25 -17.31 -5.81 68.41
C VAL A 25 -18.56 -6.00 69.23
N VAL A 26 -19.59 -6.62 68.63
CA VAL A 26 -20.72 -7.17 69.39
C VAL A 26 -20.65 -8.68 69.24
N ALA A 27 -20.36 -9.35 70.37
CA ALA A 27 -20.43 -10.79 70.50
C ALA A 27 -21.87 -11.25 70.60
N GLY A 28 -22.36 -12.00 69.60
CA GLY A 28 -23.62 -12.69 69.61
C GLY A 28 -23.41 -14.15 69.25
N LEU A 29 -23.40 -15.02 70.26
CA LEU A 29 -23.39 -16.47 70.15
C LEU A 29 -24.76 -16.96 69.61
N ALA A 30 -24.77 -17.42 68.34
CA ALA A 30 -25.85 -18.28 67.87
C ALA A 30 -25.15 -19.44 67.07
N SER A 31 -25.15 -20.57 67.70
CA SER A 31 -24.69 -21.85 67.15
C SER A 31 -25.65 -22.36 66.06
N LEU A 32 -25.31 -22.13 64.85
CA LEU A 32 -25.85 -22.84 63.67
C LEU A 32 -24.74 -23.67 63.08
N SER A 33 -24.71 -24.95 63.36
CA SER A 33 -23.83 -25.95 62.77
C SER A 33 -24.24 -26.21 61.30
N LEU A 34 -23.62 -25.50 60.41
CA LEU A 34 -23.58 -25.92 58.99
C LEU A 34 -22.28 -26.71 58.78
N PRO A 35 -22.31 -27.83 58.11
CA PRO A 35 -21.08 -28.53 57.75
C PRO A 35 -20.40 -27.72 56.65
N VAL A 36 -19.49 -26.86 57.01
CA VAL A 36 -18.51 -26.31 56.07
C VAL A 36 -17.50 -27.44 55.84
N SER A 37 -17.58 -28.05 54.67
CA SER A 37 -16.54 -28.94 54.18
C SER A 37 -15.23 -28.14 54.13
N ALA A 38 -14.37 -28.39 55.09
CA ALA A 38 -13.07 -27.74 55.27
C ALA A 38 -12.05 -28.13 54.20
N ASP A 39 -12.44 -28.92 53.20
CA ASP A 39 -11.55 -29.51 52.23
C ASP A 39 -11.27 -28.59 51.01
N SER A 40 -12.08 -27.56 50.82
CA SER A 40 -11.99 -26.78 49.57
C SER A 40 -10.91 -25.68 49.56
N TRP A 41 -10.52 -25.12 50.71
CA TRP A 41 -9.52 -24.04 50.75
C TRP A 41 -8.12 -24.54 51.03
N MET A 42 -7.97 -25.72 51.69
CA MET A 42 -6.65 -26.35 51.86
C MET A 42 -6.10 -26.97 50.60
N ASP A 43 -6.95 -27.41 49.66
CA ASP A 43 -6.53 -27.86 48.33
C ASP A 43 -5.95 -26.74 47.49
N SER A 44 -6.38 -25.52 47.70
CA SER A 44 -5.86 -24.32 47.05
C SER A 44 -4.45 -23.91 47.53
N LEU A 45 -4.01 -24.39 48.70
CA LEU A 45 -2.71 -24.10 49.30
C LEU A 45 -1.68 -25.24 49.11
N ASN A 46 -2.07 -26.33 48.47
CA ASN A 46 -1.18 -27.44 48.22
C ASN A 46 -0.20 -27.10 47.06
N PRO A 47 1.13 -26.99 47.31
CA PRO A 47 2.11 -26.67 46.26
C PRO A 47 2.14 -27.71 45.11
N MET A 48 1.67 -28.91 45.35
CA MET A 48 1.57 -29.93 44.28
C MET A 48 0.43 -29.61 43.30
N ASN A 49 -0.58 -28.84 43.64
CA ASN A 49 -1.61 -28.40 42.72
C ASN A 49 -1.13 -27.25 41.81
N TRP A 50 -0.08 -26.53 42.21
CA TRP A 50 0.60 -25.57 41.35
C TRP A 50 1.34 -26.20 40.18
N PHE A 51 1.75 -27.46 40.32
CA PHE A 51 2.42 -28.26 39.29
C PHE A 51 1.52 -29.33 38.64
N SER A 52 0.31 -29.50 39.14
CA SER A 52 -0.74 -30.21 38.42
C SER A 52 -1.20 -29.24 37.30
N GLY A 53 -0.42 -29.20 36.20
CA GLY A 53 -0.80 -28.44 35.02
C GLY A 53 -2.27 -28.72 34.71
N GLU A 54 -3.01 -27.65 34.43
CA GLU A 54 -4.33 -27.77 33.85
C GLU A 54 -4.23 -28.89 32.81
N LYS A 55 -4.95 -29.96 33.05
CA LYS A 55 -5.13 -30.99 32.04
C LYS A 55 -5.85 -30.27 30.94
N TYR A 56 -5.06 -29.72 29.99
CA TYR A 56 -5.59 -29.31 28.71
C TYR A 56 -6.41 -30.51 28.24
N LYS A 57 -7.72 -30.41 28.32
CA LYS A 57 -8.58 -31.28 27.56
C LYS A 57 -8.24 -30.96 26.13
N THR A 58 -7.26 -31.68 25.59
CA THR A 58 -7.07 -31.74 24.17
C THR A 58 -8.36 -32.37 23.67
N GLU A 59 -9.30 -31.51 23.32
CA GLU A 59 -10.44 -31.90 22.53
C GLU A 59 -9.81 -32.43 21.26
N ILE A 60 -9.72 -33.75 21.17
CA ILE A 60 -9.23 -34.45 19.98
C ILE A 60 -10.34 -34.22 18.96
N VAL A 61 -10.31 -33.02 18.33
CA VAL A 61 -11.05 -32.80 17.11
C VAL A 61 -10.46 -33.81 16.13
N PRO A 62 -11.24 -34.73 15.57
CA PRO A 62 -10.72 -35.71 14.63
C PRO A 62 -10.01 -34.92 13.52
N ASP A 63 -8.74 -35.26 13.30
CA ASP A 63 -7.92 -34.63 12.25
C ASP A 63 -8.62 -34.83 10.91
N VAL A 64 -9.17 -33.76 10.36
CA VAL A 64 -9.72 -33.81 9.01
C VAL A 64 -8.54 -33.95 8.06
N PRO A 65 -8.49 -34.95 7.19
CA PRO A 65 -7.37 -35.16 6.28
C PRO A 65 -7.04 -33.91 5.46
N ALA A 66 -5.78 -33.70 5.12
CA ALA A 66 -5.33 -32.55 4.36
C ALA A 66 -6.07 -32.38 3.01
N ASP A 67 -6.36 -33.50 2.35
CA ASP A 67 -7.11 -33.53 1.10
C ASP A 67 -8.55 -33.02 1.28
N ASP A 68 -9.20 -33.43 2.39
CA ASP A 68 -10.57 -33.00 2.70
C ASP A 68 -10.63 -31.51 3.07
N LEU A 69 -9.66 -31.00 3.85
CA LEU A 69 -9.57 -29.57 4.14
C LEU A 69 -9.37 -28.76 2.85
N TYR A 70 -8.50 -29.25 1.95
CA TYR A 70 -8.28 -28.60 0.66
C TYR A 70 -9.57 -28.58 -0.19
N ASN A 71 -10.28 -29.70 -0.26
CA ASN A 71 -11.53 -29.83 -1.00
C ASN A 71 -12.65 -28.96 -0.40
N GLN A 72 -12.75 -28.90 0.94
CA GLN A 72 -13.70 -27.99 1.62
C GLN A 72 -13.42 -26.54 1.28
N ALA A 73 -12.15 -26.13 1.24
CA ALA A 73 -11.76 -24.77 0.86
C ALA A 73 -12.10 -24.47 -0.61
N LEU A 74 -11.87 -25.43 -1.52
CA LEU A 74 -12.27 -25.29 -2.93
C LEU A 74 -13.78 -25.16 -3.09
N ALA A 75 -14.58 -25.96 -2.35
CA ALA A 75 -16.04 -25.86 -2.39
C ALA A 75 -16.53 -24.47 -1.97
N ARG A 76 -15.89 -23.84 -0.98
CA ARG A 76 -16.19 -22.44 -0.60
C ARG A 76 -15.83 -21.44 -1.71
N LEU A 77 -14.70 -21.65 -2.41
CA LEU A 77 -14.37 -20.81 -3.57
C LEU A 77 -15.43 -20.88 -4.68
N GLN A 78 -15.94 -22.08 -4.95
CA GLN A 78 -16.99 -22.29 -5.97
C GLN A 78 -18.29 -21.54 -5.61
N THR A 79 -18.61 -21.43 -4.32
CA THR A 79 -19.75 -20.65 -3.83
C THR A 79 -19.42 -19.18 -3.61
N LYS A 80 -18.21 -18.71 -3.96
CA LYS A 80 -17.70 -17.35 -3.76
C LYS A 80 -17.60 -16.93 -2.29
N ASP A 81 -17.59 -17.88 -1.36
CA ASP A 81 -17.28 -17.65 0.04
C ASP A 81 -15.75 -17.51 0.20
N TYR A 82 -15.22 -16.38 -0.25
CA TYR A 82 -13.78 -16.14 -0.31
C TYR A 82 -13.15 -16.03 1.09
N ASP A 83 -13.84 -15.41 2.04
CA ASP A 83 -13.38 -15.33 3.44
C ASP A 83 -13.30 -16.72 4.08
N GLY A 84 -14.38 -17.51 3.94
CA GLY A 84 -14.40 -18.89 4.43
C GLY A 84 -13.37 -19.78 3.74
N ALA A 85 -13.12 -19.59 2.44
CA ALA A 85 -12.08 -20.32 1.71
C ALA A 85 -10.68 -19.98 2.23
N ALA A 86 -10.37 -18.68 2.41
CA ALA A 86 -9.09 -18.22 2.94
C ALA A 86 -8.80 -18.82 4.33
N LYS A 87 -9.81 -18.83 5.22
CA LYS A 87 -9.70 -19.43 6.55
C LYS A 87 -9.42 -20.95 6.49
N LYS A 88 -10.10 -21.67 5.58
CA LYS A 88 -9.89 -23.12 5.42
C LYS A 88 -8.52 -23.46 4.82
N PHE A 89 -8.03 -22.70 3.85
CA PHE A 89 -6.67 -22.86 3.34
C PHE A 89 -5.61 -22.53 4.40
N ALA A 90 -5.84 -21.51 5.22
CA ALA A 90 -4.95 -21.17 6.33
C ALA A 90 -4.96 -22.26 7.44
N GLU A 91 -6.13 -22.86 7.69
CA GLU A 91 -6.27 -24.02 8.59
C GLU A 91 -5.46 -25.21 8.08
N LEU A 92 -5.57 -25.55 6.79
CA LEU A 92 -4.79 -26.58 6.14
C LEU A 92 -3.29 -26.36 6.32
N GLU A 93 -2.82 -25.13 6.11
CA GLU A 93 -1.41 -24.81 6.30
C GLU A 93 -0.96 -24.97 7.75
N LYS A 94 -1.80 -24.55 8.71
CA LYS A 94 -1.50 -24.65 10.14
C LYS A 94 -1.45 -26.10 10.62
N GLN A 95 -2.37 -26.95 10.15
CA GLN A 95 -2.45 -28.35 10.56
C GLN A 95 -1.45 -29.23 9.83
N TYR A 96 -1.18 -28.93 8.55
CA TYR A 96 -0.35 -29.75 7.67
C TYR A 96 0.76 -28.94 6.97
N PRO A 97 1.69 -28.31 7.72
CA PRO A 97 2.67 -27.37 7.19
C PRO A 97 3.69 -27.99 6.21
N TYR A 98 3.82 -29.33 6.17
CA TYR A 98 4.73 -30.05 5.29
C TYR A 98 4.02 -30.94 4.28
N SER A 99 2.70 -30.74 4.09
CA SER A 99 1.93 -31.52 3.13
C SER A 99 2.22 -31.09 1.69
N GLN A 100 1.91 -32.00 0.75
CA GLN A 100 1.92 -31.65 -0.68
C GLN A 100 0.98 -30.47 -1.02
N TRP A 101 0.01 -30.19 -0.18
CA TRP A 101 -0.99 -29.13 -0.34
C TRP A 101 -0.54 -27.78 0.19
N GLN A 102 0.53 -27.70 1.00
CA GLN A 102 1.00 -26.45 1.61
C GLN A 102 1.20 -25.35 0.56
N ARG A 103 1.98 -25.63 -0.49
CA ARG A 103 2.27 -24.66 -1.53
C ARG A 103 1.01 -24.13 -2.19
N LYS A 104 0.11 -25.03 -2.62
CA LYS A 104 -1.17 -24.65 -3.23
C LYS A 104 -2.08 -23.95 -2.23
N GLY A 105 -2.10 -24.39 -0.97
CA GLY A 105 -2.89 -23.79 0.10
C GLY A 105 -2.55 -22.30 0.30
N ILE A 106 -1.26 -21.95 0.44
CA ILE A 106 -0.84 -20.56 0.60
C ILE A 106 -1.22 -19.72 -0.61
N LEU A 107 -1.01 -20.25 -1.83
CA LEU A 107 -1.37 -19.53 -3.05
C LEU A 107 -2.89 -19.28 -3.15
N MET A 108 -3.69 -20.30 -2.80
CA MET A 108 -5.14 -20.20 -2.81
C MET A 108 -5.67 -19.32 -1.66
N THR A 109 -4.97 -19.25 -0.52
CA THR A 109 -5.24 -18.25 0.53
C THR A 109 -5.04 -16.85 -0.02
N THR A 110 -3.92 -16.60 -0.71
CA THR A 110 -3.63 -15.31 -1.35
C THR A 110 -4.72 -14.93 -2.34
N PHE A 111 -5.10 -15.85 -3.21
CA PHE A 111 -6.18 -15.65 -4.18
C PHE A 111 -7.52 -15.32 -3.51
N SER A 112 -7.88 -16.08 -2.48
CA SER A 112 -9.13 -15.90 -1.75
C SER A 112 -9.19 -14.53 -1.05
N GLN A 113 -8.09 -14.13 -0.41
CA GLN A 113 -7.96 -12.82 0.23
C GLN A 113 -8.06 -11.68 -0.79
N TYR A 114 -7.41 -11.84 -1.96
CA TYR A 114 -7.52 -10.88 -3.06
C TYR A 114 -8.97 -10.75 -3.55
N GLN A 115 -9.65 -11.86 -3.79
CA GLN A 115 -11.05 -11.86 -4.24
C GLN A 115 -12.01 -11.28 -3.19
N ASN A 116 -11.67 -11.42 -1.91
CA ASN A 116 -12.41 -10.83 -0.80
C ASN A 116 -12.10 -9.34 -0.58
N ALA A 117 -11.27 -8.72 -1.43
CA ALA A 117 -10.75 -7.37 -1.26
C ALA A 117 -9.96 -7.14 0.05
N SER A 118 -9.51 -8.19 0.73
CA SER A 118 -8.59 -8.16 1.86
C SER A 118 -7.14 -8.00 1.34
N TYR A 119 -6.89 -6.87 0.68
CA TYR A 119 -5.67 -6.68 -0.11
C TYR A 119 -4.39 -6.71 0.72
N ASP A 120 -4.39 -6.17 1.93
CA ASP A 120 -3.19 -6.19 2.78
C ASP A 120 -2.82 -7.61 3.24
N ASP A 121 -3.83 -8.45 3.53
CA ASP A 121 -3.62 -9.86 3.84
C ASP A 121 -3.13 -10.63 2.60
N ALA A 122 -3.70 -10.34 1.43
CA ALA A 122 -3.25 -10.94 0.16
C ALA A 122 -1.80 -10.59 -0.16
N ILE A 123 -1.37 -9.35 0.07
CA ILE A 123 0.02 -8.91 -0.07
C ILE A 123 0.94 -9.69 0.89
N ALA A 124 0.54 -9.83 2.14
CA ALA A 124 1.33 -10.57 3.13
C ALA A 124 1.47 -12.06 2.75
N SER A 125 0.38 -12.69 2.33
CA SER A 125 0.36 -14.11 1.91
C SER A 125 1.16 -14.33 0.62
N ALA A 126 1.07 -13.40 -0.36
CA ALA A 126 1.86 -13.45 -1.59
C ALA A 126 3.36 -13.38 -1.31
N LYS A 127 3.80 -12.41 -0.51
CA LYS A 127 5.20 -12.26 -0.10
C LYS A 127 5.72 -13.50 0.61
N ARG A 128 4.89 -14.07 1.48
CA ARG A 128 5.24 -15.31 2.17
C ARG A 128 5.39 -16.46 1.19
N TYR A 129 4.48 -16.62 0.21
CA TYR A 129 4.59 -17.62 -0.83
C TYR A 129 5.89 -17.49 -1.62
N ILE A 130 6.21 -16.29 -2.09
CA ILE A 130 7.42 -15.98 -2.85
C ILE A 130 8.68 -16.29 -2.03
N GLY A 131 8.68 -15.97 -0.74
CA GLY A 131 9.81 -16.24 0.15
C GLY A 131 10.02 -17.73 0.45
N LEU A 132 8.93 -18.50 0.58
CA LEU A 132 9.01 -19.93 0.87
C LEU A 132 9.29 -20.77 -0.38
N PHE A 133 8.80 -20.37 -1.55
CA PHE A 133 8.85 -21.15 -2.79
C PHE A 133 9.40 -20.35 -3.98
N PRO A 134 10.60 -19.75 -3.88
CA PRO A 134 11.11 -18.81 -4.90
C PRO A 134 11.32 -19.44 -6.29
N THR A 135 11.44 -20.76 -6.37
CA THR A 135 11.64 -21.52 -7.61
C THR A 135 10.36 -22.16 -8.16
N SER A 136 9.23 -21.95 -7.50
CA SER A 136 7.96 -22.50 -7.95
C SER A 136 7.52 -21.89 -9.29
N PRO A 137 6.93 -22.69 -10.21
CA PRO A 137 6.37 -22.16 -11.46
C PRO A 137 5.22 -21.16 -11.22
N ASP A 138 4.59 -21.19 -10.05
CA ASP A 138 3.48 -20.31 -9.69
C ASP A 138 3.92 -18.96 -9.09
N VAL A 139 5.23 -18.72 -8.95
CA VAL A 139 5.79 -17.46 -8.42
C VAL A 139 5.33 -16.23 -9.22
N PRO A 140 5.28 -16.26 -10.57
CA PRO A 140 4.74 -15.13 -11.33
C PRO A 140 3.30 -14.78 -10.96
N TYR A 141 2.47 -15.79 -10.67
CA TYR A 141 1.09 -15.59 -10.23
C TYR A 141 1.02 -14.95 -8.83
N ALA A 142 1.89 -15.37 -7.91
CA ALA A 142 1.96 -14.76 -6.59
C ALA A 142 2.36 -13.27 -6.67
N TYR A 143 3.36 -12.93 -7.49
CA TYR A 143 3.70 -11.53 -7.78
C TYR A 143 2.53 -10.78 -8.43
N TYR A 144 1.82 -11.42 -9.35
CA TYR A 144 0.67 -10.80 -10.00
C TYR A 144 -0.44 -10.46 -8.99
N LEU A 145 -0.79 -11.37 -8.08
CA LEU A 145 -1.76 -11.12 -7.02
C LEU A 145 -1.29 -10.02 -6.05
N GLU A 146 0.01 -9.97 -5.72
CA GLU A 146 0.60 -8.90 -4.92
C GLU A 146 0.47 -7.55 -5.63
N GLY A 147 0.89 -7.49 -6.90
CA GLY A 147 0.80 -6.28 -7.72
C GLY A 147 -0.63 -5.77 -7.89
N MET A 148 -1.57 -6.69 -8.17
CA MET A 148 -2.99 -6.38 -8.29
C MET A 148 -3.61 -5.90 -6.96
N SER A 149 -3.14 -6.46 -5.83
CA SER A 149 -3.58 -6.01 -4.52
C SER A 149 -3.15 -4.57 -4.22
N TYR A 150 -1.93 -4.20 -4.58
CA TYR A 150 -1.47 -2.80 -4.51
C TYR A 150 -2.23 -1.91 -5.50
N TYR A 151 -2.41 -2.38 -6.74
CA TYR A 151 -3.08 -1.64 -7.81
C TYR A 151 -4.53 -1.28 -7.46
N ASN A 152 -5.29 -2.22 -6.91
CA ASN A 152 -6.68 -1.99 -6.51
C ASN A 152 -6.82 -1.05 -5.31
N GLN A 153 -5.73 -0.76 -4.60
CA GLN A 153 -5.68 0.19 -3.50
C GLN A 153 -5.15 1.57 -3.91
N ILE A 154 -4.86 1.81 -5.20
CA ILE A 154 -4.40 3.12 -5.68
C ILE A 154 -5.50 4.15 -5.43
N PRO A 155 -5.24 5.18 -4.63
CA PRO A 155 -6.25 6.20 -4.31
C PRO A 155 -6.34 7.26 -5.43
N ASP A 156 -7.23 8.23 -5.22
CA ASP A 156 -7.28 9.43 -6.06
C ASP A 156 -5.92 10.16 -6.10
N ILE A 157 -5.64 10.82 -7.23
CA ILE A 157 -4.37 11.51 -7.52
C ILE A 157 -3.97 12.57 -6.47
N ASN A 158 -4.95 13.15 -5.76
CA ASN A 158 -4.69 14.15 -4.72
C ASN A 158 -4.12 13.55 -3.43
N ARG A 159 -4.25 12.23 -3.25
CA ARG A 159 -3.79 11.51 -2.06
C ARG A 159 -2.37 11.01 -2.22
N ASP A 160 -1.87 10.37 -1.19
CA ASP A 160 -0.59 9.67 -1.22
C ASP A 160 -0.60 8.52 -2.23
N GLN A 161 0.49 8.39 -2.99
CA GLN A 161 0.62 7.44 -4.10
C GLN A 161 1.56 6.26 -3.79
N ASP A 162 1.84 5.95 -2.53
CA ASP A 162 2.69 4.84 -2.13
C ASP A 162 2.21 3.50 -2.70
N ARG A 163 0.89 3.29 -2.78
CA ARG A 163 0.31 2.08 -3.36
C ARG A 163 0.60 1.98 -4.86
N ALA A 164 0.53 3.09 -5.58
CA ALA A 164 0.89 3.12 -7.00
C ALA A 164 2.39 2.83 -7.21
N ALA A 165 3.27 3.40 -6.38
CA ALA A 165 4.70 3.14 -6.42
C ALA A 165 5.02 1.66 -6.17
N LYS A 166 4.35 1.02 -5.20
CA LYS A 166 4.49 -0.42 -4.93
C LYS A 166 3.96 -1.28 -6.08
N ALA A 167 2.83 -0.92 -6.68
CA ALA A 167 2.31 -1.61 -7.86
C ALA A 167 3.32 -1.55 -9.02
N VAL A 168 3.93 -0.38 -9.29
CA VAL A 168 4.98 -0.22 -10.30
C VAL A 168 6.17 -1.13 -10.01
N GLU A 169 6.65 -1.18 -8.76
CA GLU A 169 7.77 -2.05 -8.35
C GLU A 169 7.46 -3.52 -8.67
N ILE A 170 6.31 -4.03 -8.25
CA ILE A 170 5.93 -5.44 -8.40
C ILE A 170 5.67 -5.82 -9.85
N PHE A 171 4.94 -5.00 -10.61
CA PHE A 171 4.71 -5.28 -12.04
C PHE A 171 5.99 -5.20 -12.87
N THR A 172 6.96 -4.35 -12.48
CA THR A 172 8.28 -4.33 -13.11
C THR A 172 9.01 -5.65 -12.89
N VAL A 173 8.95 -6.23 -11.68
CA VAL A 173 9.52 -7.56 -11.40
C VAL A 173 8.93 -8.63 -12.34
N ILE A 174 7.61 -8.60 -12.58
CA ILE A 174 6.96 -9.57 -13.49
C ILE A 174 7.47 -9.40 -14.91
N THR A 175 7.52 -8.17 -15.41
CA THR A 175 7.91 -7.90 -16.81
C THR A 175 9.38 -8.19 -17.10
N GLU A 176 10.25 -8.02 -16.10
CA GLU A 176 11.71 -8.22 -16.25
C GLU A 176 12.14 -9.65 -15.95
N LYS A 177 11.65 -10.23 -14.83
CA LYS A 177 12.09 -11.56 -14.39
C LYS A 177 11.30 -12.71 -15.01
N PHE A 178 10.05 -12.47 -15.40
CA PHE A 178 9.16 -13.50 -15.90
C PHE A 178 8.55 -13.15 -17.28
N PRO A 179 9.36 -12.78 -18.29
CA PRO A 179 8.87 -12.26 -19.57
C PRO A 179 8.05 -13.25 -20.40
N LYS A 180 8.07 -14.54 -20.03
CA LYS A 180 7.29 -15.61 -20.68
C LYS A 180 6.04 -16.01 -19.90
N SER A 181 5.74 -15.35 -18.79
CA SER A 181 4.55 -15.61 -17.98
C SER A 181 3.30 -15.14 -18.71
N GLU A 182 2.18 -15.84 -18.55
CA GLU A 182 0.86 -15.44 -19.03
C GLU A 182 0.36 -14.10 -18.46
N TYR A 183 0.92 -13.68 -17.30
CA TYR A 183 0.55 -12.43 -16.61
C TYR A 183 1.28 -11.19 -17.14
N VAL A 184 2.28 -11.35 -18.02
CA VAL A 184 3.17 -10.25 -18.45
C VAL A 184 2.41 -9.16 -19.18
N GLU A 185 1.52 -9.49 -20.10
CA GLU A 185 0.82 -8.48 -20.90
C GLU A 185 -0.11 -7.62 -20.04
N ASP A 186 -0.88 -8.24 -19.15
CA ASP A 186 -1.71 -7.47 -18.20
C ASP A 186 -0.85 -6.68 -17.21
N ALA A 187 0.27 -7.26 -16.74
CA ALA A 187 1.21 -6.56 -15.86
C ALA A 187 1.80 -5.32 -16.52
N ARG A 188 2.16 -5.37 -17.83
CA ARG A 188 2.62 -4.21 -18.59
C ARG A 188 1.57 -3.11 -18.67
N TYR A 189 0.34 -3.48 -18.96
CA TYR A 189 -0.77 -2.53 -19.00
C TYR A 189 -0.98 -1.85 -17.62
N LYS A 190 -1.05 -2.64 -16.55
CA LYS A 190 -1.21 -2.13 -15.18
C LYS A 190 -0.02 -1.28 -14.73
N LEU A 191 1.20 -1.67 -15.11
CA LEU A 191 2.42 -0.91 -14.89
C LEU A 191 2.33 0.48 -15.54
N GLN A 192 1.87 0.54 -16.79
CA GLN A 192 1.72 1.81 -17.50
C GLN A 192 0.67 2.71 -16.84
N VAL A 193 -0.48 2.14 -16.44
CA VAL A 193 -1.53 2.91 -15.73
C VAL A 193 -1.04 3.42 -14.38
N ALA A 194 -0.30 2.60 -13.61
CA ALA A 194 0.25 3.02 -12.34
C ALA A 194 1.32 4.11 -12.50
N ARG A 195 2.17 4.03 -13.54
CA ARG A 195 3.14 5.09 -13.89
C ARG A 195 2.44 6.39 -14.31
N ASP A 196 1.36 6.29 -15.07
CA ASP A 196 0.55 7.45 -15.47
C ASP A 196 -0.05 8.15 -14.25
N GLN A 197 -0.52 7.39 -13.26
CA GLN A 197 -1.02 7.92 -11.99
C GLN A 197 0.06 8.67 -11.20
N LEU A 198 1.28 8.11 -11.11
CA LEU A 198 2.42 8.76 -10.46
C LEU A 198 2.85 10.03 -11.20
N ALA A 199 2.94 9.97 -12.53
CA ALA A 199 3.25 11.15 -13.35
C ALA A 199 2.21 12.25 -13.17
N GLY A 200 0.93 11.88 -13.17
CA GLY A 200 -0.18 12.81 -12.93
C GLY A 200 -0.07 13.52 -11.58
N LYS A 201 0.38 12.83 -10.52
CA LYS A 201 0.64 13.44 -9.22
C LYS A 201 1.74 14.50 -9.29
N GLU A 202 2.87 14.18 -9.94
CA GLU A 202 3.96 15.15 -10.14
C GLU A 202 3.49 16.35 -10.98
N MET A 203 2.70 16.11 -12.03
CA MET A 203 2.09 17.18 -12.82
C MET A 203 1.16 18.07 -12.01
N LEU A 204 0.33 17.49 -11.16
CA LEU A 204 -0.57 18.25 -10.27
C LEU A 204 0.22 19.20 -9.35
N VAL A 205 1.27 18.68 -8.71
CA VAL A 205 2.13 19.47 -7.82
C VAL A 205 2.93 20.50 -8.60
N GLY A 206 3.43 20.13 -9.79
CA GLY A 206 4.15 21.05 -10.69
C GLY A 206 3.30 22.25 -11.13
N ARG A 207 2.07 21.99 -11.58
CA ARG A 207 1.10 23.05 -11.93
C ARG A 207 0.76 23.97 -10.75
N TYR A 208 0.63 23.40 -9.55
CA TYR A 208 0.41 24.19 -8.34
C TYR A 208 1.56 25.19 -8.10
N TYR A 209 2.82 24.72 -8.16
CA TYR A 209 3.98 25.60 -7.99
C TYR A 209 4.11 26.62 -9.14
N LEU A 210 3.80 26.24 -10.37
CA LEU A 210 3.80 27.14 -11.52
C LEU A 210 2.81 28.31 -11.31
N ASN A 211 1.59 28.00 -10.85
CA ASN A 211 0.56 29.00 -10.54
C ASN A 211 0.94 29.89 -9.36
N GLN A 212 1.78 29.41 -8.44
CA GLN A 212 2.34 30.21 -7.34
C GLN A 212 3.60 31.00 -7.76
N HIS A 213 3.97 31.00 -9.04
CA HIS A 213 5.19 31.60 -9.58
C HIS A 213 6.49 31.04 -8.94
N ASN A 214 6.41 29.86 -8.32
CA ASN A 214 7.59 29.16 -7.82
C ASN A 214 8.15 28.26 -8.92
N TYR A 215 8.75 28.89 -9.93
CA TYR A 215 9.20 28.22 -11.14
C TYR A 215 10.25 27.14 -10.88
N ALA A 216 11.19 27.37 -9.96
CA ALA A 216 12.21 26.39 -9.61
C ALA A 216 11.61 25.10 -9.02
N ALA A 217 10.62 25.23 -8.15
CA ALA A 217 9.91 24.07 -7.61
C ALA A 217 9.08 23.35 -8.68
N ALA A 218 8.41 24.12 -9.57
CA ALA A 218 7.66 23.57 -10.69
C ALA A 218 8.56 22.76 -11.65
N ILE A 219 9.71 23.34 -12.05
CA ILE A 219 10.70 22.66 -12.90
C ILE A 219 11.15 21.33 -12.30
N ASN A 220 11.42 21.27 -11.00
CA ASN A 220 11.82 20.03 -10.35
C ASN A 220 10.74 18.94 -10.47
N ARG A 221 9.46 19.30 -10.35
CA ARG A 221 8.35 18.35 -10.51
C ARG A 221 8.20 17.85 -11.95
N PHE A 222 8.20 18.76 -12.92
CA PHE A 222 8.14 18.39 -14.34
C PHE A 222 9.37 17.58 -14.78
N ARG A 223 10.53 17.87 -14.19
CA ARG A 223 11.75 17.09 -14.39
C ARG A 223 11.57 15.64 -13.95
N GLU A 224 10.93 15.38 -12.79
CA GLU A 224 10.63 14.02 -12.34
C GLU A 224 9.78 13.27 -13.38
N VAL A 225 8.79 13.93 -13.99
CA VAL A 225 7.98 13.31 -15.06
C VAL A 225 8.86 12.89 -16.23
N LEU A 226 9.77 13.74 -16.70
CA LEU A 226 10.63 13.46 -17.83
C LEU A 226 11.73 12.43 -17.51
N PHE A 227 12.13 12.25 -16.24
CA PHE A 227 13.12 11.25 -15.88
C PHE A 227 12.55 9.87 -15.59
N LYS A 228 11.36 9.82 -14.96
CA LYS A 228 10.81 8.55 -14.46
C LYS A 228 9.61 8.05 -15.26
N TYR A 229 8.91 8.95 -15.94
CA TYR A 229 7.58 8.66 -16.52
C TYR A 229 7.44 9.16 -17.97
N GLN A 230 8.51 9.15 -18.75
CA GLN A 230 8.55 9.66 -20.15
C GLN A 230 7.54 8.99 -21.07
N THR A 231 7.23 7.70 -20.82
CA THR A 231 6.29 6.93 -21.64
C THR A 231 4.82 7.22 -21.31
N THR A 232 4.56 8.13 -20.38
CA THR A 232 3.20 8.52 -20.02
C THR A 232 2.73 9.70 -20.87
N ARG A 233 1.41 9.83 -21.02
CA ARG A 233 0.78 10.99 -21.70
C ARG A 233 1.13 12.35 -21.07
N HIS A 234 1.68 12.36 -19.86
CA HIS A 234 2.05 13.58 -19.16
C HIS A 234 3.38 14.20 -19.61
N ALA A 235 4.21 13.44 -20.36
CA ALA A 235 5.51 13.94 -20.84
C ALA A 235 5.37 15.16 -21.77
N GLU A 236 4.37 15.16 -22.64
CA GLU A 236 4.10 16.26 -23.57
C GLU A 236 3.76 17.56 -22.83
N GLU A 237 2.80 17.50 -21.88
CA GLU A 237 2.44 18.64 -21.06
C GLU A 237 3.61 19.10 -20.19
N ALA A 238 4.40 18.19 -19.64
CA ALA A 238 5.56 18.53 -18.80
C ALA A 238 6.59 19.38 -19.60
N LEU A 239 6.82 19.06 -20.86
CA LEU A 239 7.72 19.84 -21.73
C LEU A 239 7.18 21.24 -21.99
N LEU A 240 5.87 21.42 -22.25
CA LEU A 240 5.27 22.76 -22.37
C LEU A 240 5.43 23.55 -21.05
N ARG A 241 5.11 22.93 -19.91
CA ARG A 241 5.21 23.60 -18.62
C ARG A 241 6.65 23.96 -18.24
N LEU A 242 7.63 23.19 -18.70
CA LEU A 242 9.05 23.55 -18.59
C LEU A 242 9.38 24.74 -19.46
N THR A 243 8.86 24.80 -20.70
CA THR A 243 9.03 25.96 -21.59
C THR A 243 8.51 27.24 -20.90
N GLU A 244 7.29 27.20 -20.34
CA GLU A 244 6.69 28.33 -19.58
C GLU A 244 7.56 28.73 -18.39
N ALA A 245 7.98 27.76 -17.56
CA ALA A 245 8.73 28.03 -16.34
C ALA A 245 10.12 28.60 -16.63
N TYR A 246 10.83 28.10 -17.66
CA TYR A 246 12.13 28.61 -18.03
C TYR A 246 12.07 30.00 -18.67
N LEU A 247 11.05 30.29 -19.48
CA LEU A 247 10.84 31.64 -20.01
C LEU A 247 10.58 32.64 -18.87
N ALA A 248 9.75 32.26 -17.91
CA ALA A 248 9.46 33.10 -16.75
C ALA A 248 10.68 33.34 -15.85
N LEU A 249 11.66 32.42 -15.84
CA LEU A 249 12.94 32.62 -15.15
C LEU A 249 13.98 33.39 -16.00
N GLY A 250 13.68 33.73 -17.26
CA GLY A 250 14.65 34.36 -18.15
C GLY A 250 15.76 33.40 -18.63
N ILE A 251 15.48 32.11 -18.75
CA ILE A 251 16.39 31.09 -19.23
C ILE A 251 15.91 30.58 -20.60
N PRO A 252 16.05 31.39 -21.67
CA PRO A 252 15.45 31.06 -22.97
C PRO A 252 16.04 29.80 -23.61
N GLY A 253 17.31 29.50 -23.40
CA GLY A 253 17.97 28.32 -24.00
C GLY A 253 17.33 26.99 -23.58
N GLU A 254 17.02 26.82 -22.29
CA GLU A 254 16.32 25.63 -21.80
C GLU A 254 14.85 25.60 -22.25
N ALA A 255 14.20 26.77 -22.36
CA ALA A 255 12.84 26.86 -22.90
C ALA A 255 12.78 26.45 -24.38
N GLN A 256 13.72 26.94 -25.19
CA GLN A 256 13.84 26.56 -26.61
C GLN A 256 14.10 25.05 -26.77
N THR A 257 14.96 24.49 -25.92
CA THR A 257 15.26 23.05 -25.91
C THR A 257 14.02 22.22 -25.53
N ALA A 258 13.28 22.62 -24.50
CA ALA A 258 12.06 21.91 -24.09
C ALA A 258 11.03 21.86 -25.24
N ALA A 259 10.81 23.00 -25.90
CA ALA A 259 9.91 23.09 -27.06
C ALA A 259 10.43 22.31 -28.27
N ALA A 260 11.73 22.32 -28.53
CA ALA A 260 12.34 21.56 -29.64
C ALA A 260 12.18 20.04 -29.43
N VAL A 261 12.48 19.56 -28.22
CA VAL A 261 12.28 18.15 -27.84
C VAL A 261 10.81 17.75 -27.94
N LEU A 262 9.89 18.63 -27.52
CA LEU A 262 8.44 18.40 -27.67
C LEU A 262 8.03 18.29 -29.14
N GLY A 263 8.49 19.23 -30.00
CA GLY A 263 8.19 19.19 -31.43
C GLY A 263 8.78 18.02 -32.16
N HIS A 264 10.00 17.59 -31.79
CA HIS A 264 10.66 16.46 -32.39
C HIS A 264 9.95 15.14 -32.07
N ASN A 265 9.64 14.91 -30.80
CA ASN A 265 9.07 13.64 -30.35
C ASN A 265 7.53 13.57 -30.48
N PHE A 266 6.84 14.71 -30.44
CA PHE A 266 5.38 14.80 -30.44
C PHE A 266 4.88 15.91 -31.38
N PRO A 267 5.14 15.83 -32.69
CA PRO A 267 4.87 16.91 -33.64
C PRO A 267 3.38 17.27 -33.78
N GLU A 268 2.49 16.30 -33.56
CA GLU A 268 1.04 16.48 -33.65
C GLU A 268 0.41 16.94 -32.32
N SER A 269 1.22 17.09 -31.27
CA SER A 269 0.73 17.46 -29.94
C SER A 269 0.14 18.86 -29.90
N VAL A 270 -0.99 19.01 -29.23
CA VAL A 270 -1.56 20.35 -28.96
C VAL A 270 -0.62 21.17 -28.09
N TRP A 271 0.12 20.52 -27.18
CA TRP A 271 1.09 21.17 -26.31
C TRP A 271 2.30 21.75 -27.08
N TYR A 272 2.65 21.12 -28.21
CA TYR A 272 3.71 21.69 -29.07
C TYR A 272 3.27 22.99 -29.73
N LYS A 273 2.03 23.08 -30.21
CA LYS A 273 1.49 24.32 -30.80
C LYS A 273 1.52 25.47 -29.79
N ASP A 274 1.15 25.18 -28.54
CA ASP A 274 1.17 26.17 -27.47
C ASP A 274 2.60 26.57 -27.10
N ALA A 275 3.53 25.63 -26.98
CA ALA A 275 4.94 25.90 -26.71
C ALA A 275 5.59 26.76 -27.83
N TYR A 276 5.27 26.44 -29.08
CA TYR A 276 5.76 27.19 -30.24
C TYR A 276 5.23 28.65 -30.23
N ALA A 277 3.92 28.82 -30.04
CA ALA A 277 3.31 30.14 -29.96
C ALA A 277 3.89 30.97 -28.80
N LEU A 278 4.20 30.34 -27.68
CA LEU A 278 4.81 30.97 -26.51
C LEU A 278 6.20 31.53 -26.81
N LEU A 279 7.05 30.74 -27.51
CA LEU A 279 8.37 31.15 -27.92
C LEU A 279 8.33 32.27 -28.96
N GLN A 280 7.45 32.17 -29.98
CA GLN A 280 7.29 33.22 -30.99
C GLN A 280 6.86 34.56 -30.38
N GLY A 281 5.99 34.53 -29.37
CA GLY A 281 5.60 35.76 -28.64
C GLY A 281 6.80 36.46 -27.99
N GLY A 282 7.89 35.73 -27.69
CA GLY A 282 9.16 36.27 -27.20
C GLY A 282 10.21 36.49 -28.30
N GLY A 283 9.88 36.31 -29.59
CA GLY A 283 10.84 36.42 -30.70
C GLY A 283 11.85 35.27 -30.75
N LEU A 284 11.51 34.11 -30.18
CA LEU A 284 12.35 32.93 -30.10
C LEU A 284 11.78 31.78 -30.98
N GLU A 285 12.63 30.87 -31.36
CA GLU A 285 12.24 29.64 -32.08
C GLU A 285 12.71 28.40 -31.29
N PRO A 286 12.06 27.24 -31.47
CA PRO A 286 12.55 26.00 -30.90
C PRO A 286 13.97 25.71 -31.40
N HIS A 287 14.89 25.52 -30.48
CA HIS A 287 16.29 25.16 -30.78
C HIS A 287 16.77 24.18 -29.68
N GLU A 288 17.24 23.02 -30.13
CA GLU A 288 17.71 21.98 -29.23
C GLU A 288 19.16 22.17 -28.86
N ASP A 289 19.46 22.34 -27.57
CA ASP A 289 20.80 22.18 -27.01
C ASP A 289 21.02 20.74 -26.56
N GLN A 290 21.88 20.00 -27.30
CA GLN A 290 22.25 18.62 -26.93
C GLN A 290 23.00 18.52 -25.61
N GLY A 291 23.57 19.61 -25.09
CA GLY A 291 24.17 19.71 -23.76
C GLY A 291 23.15 19.78 -22.63
N SER A 292 21.92 20.17 -22.93
CA SER A 292 20.82 20.27 -21.97
C SER A 292 20.48 18.91 -21.33
N TRP A 293 20.04 18.99 -20.09
CA TRP A 293 19.55 17.82 -19.40
C TRP A 293 18.25 17.27 -20.04
N ILE A 294 17.43 18.12 -20.65
CA ILE A 294 16.19 17.74 -21.33
C ILE A 294 16.48 16.85 -22.52
N SER A 295 17.37 17.27 -23.42
CA SER A 295 17.81 16.48 -24.57
C SER A 295 18.41 15.15 -24.13
N LYS A 296 19.31 15.17 -23.15
CA LYS A 296 19.91 13.94 -22.60
C LYS A 296 18.90 12.98 -22.01
N ALA A 297 17.83 13.48 -21.39
CA ALA A 297 16.77 12.63 -20.86
C ALA A 297 16.05 11.85 -21.96
N PHE A 298 15.75 12.48 -23.11
CA PHE A 298 15.05 11.85 -24.23
C PHE A 298 15.97 10.96 -25.08
N HIS A 299 17.19 11.39 -25.40
CA HIS A 299 18.13 10.58 -26.18
C HIS A 299 18.54 9.27 -25.48
N LYS A 300 18.66 9.25 -24.14
CA LYS A 300 19.00 8.06 -23.37
C LYS A 300 17.99 6.91 -23.52
N MET A 301 16.76 7.21 -23.88
CA MET A 301 15.66 6.24 -24.00
C MET A 301 15.39 5.78 -25.45
N GLY A 302 16.18 6.26 -26.42
CA GLY A 302 15.99 5.89 -27.83
C GLY A 302 14.85 6.65 -28.52
N PHE A 303 14.38 7.74 -27.94
CA PHE A 303 13.56 8.75 -28.60
C PHE A 303 14.53 9.77 -29.22
N GLY A 304 15.15 9.43 -30.32
CA GLY A 304 16.09 10.26 -31.03
C GLY A 304 16.38 9.70 -32.40
#